data_2029123084fa8d7d83e41b81031d33b1
#
_entry.id   2029123084fa8d7d83e41b81031d33b1
#
_cell.length_a   1.000
_cell.length_b   1.000
_cell.length_c   1.000
_cell.angle_alpha   90.00
_cell.angle_beta   90.00
_cell.angle_gamma   90.00
#
_symmetry.space_group_name_H-M   'P 1'
#
loop_
_entity.id
_entity.type
_entity.pdbx_description
1 polymer ?
#
loop_
_entity_poly.entity_id
_entity_poly.type
_entity_poly.pdbx_seq_one_letter_code
_entity_poly.pdbx_strand_id
1 'polypeptide(L)'
;MPDLKNVPPSPRPRRLSQLKDAWKNKRSVTIVYLLLRASVILVLIAQIFNRNFENVFLCVLTLFLFGVPNMVQHRLDIELPNTLEIIILLFIYAAEILGEINAYYVTFPYWDTVLHTLNGFLCAAIGFSLLDILNREGKIGFSLSPLYLAIVAFCFSMTVGVIWEFFECTMDQLFLLDMQKDTVVNTIGSVMLDPTGGNHPGVIRNITDVIVVQSDGTQTALGLGGYLDIGLLDTMEDLFVNFIGAFTFSIIGYFYVRSRGKNKFAKRFIPVVNEEPQPKTKNTSAEDAPETKKTKE
;
A
#
# COMPACT_ATOMS: atom_id res chain seq x y z
N MET A 1 27.49 12.07 -52.24
CA MET A 1 27.41 10.82 -51.48
C MET A 1 27.43 11.22 -50.02
N PRO A 2 26.40 11.01 -49.26
CA PRO A 2 26.39 11.34 -47.82
C PRO A 2 27.22 10.31 -47.07
N ASP A 3 27.98 10.83 -46.11
CA ASP A 3 29.01 10.14 -45.34
C ASP A 3 28.37 9.13 -44.35
N LEU A 4 28.54 7.83 -44.62
CA LEU A 4 27.96 6.70 -43.86
C LEU A 4 28.67 6.41 -42.53
N LYS A 5 29.49 7.36 -42.01
CA LYS A 5 30.28 7.13 -40.79
C LYS A 5 29.62 7.48 -39.45
N ASN A 6 28.40 8.01 -39.44
CA ASN A 6 27.72 8.45 -38.22
C ASN A 6 26.36 7.78 -37.98
N VAL A 7 26.21 6.47 -38.25
CA VAL A 7 25.07 5.71 -37.78
C VAL A 7 25.35 5.28 -36.32
N PRO A 8 24.53 5.68 -35.35
CA PRO A 8 24.71 5.21 -33.99
C PRO A 8 24.57 3.69 -33.94
N PRO A 9 25.41 2.97 -33.19
CA PRO A 9 25.35 1.52 -33.11
C PRO A 9 23.96 1.10 -32.57
N SER A 10 23.29 0.19 -33.31
CA SER A 10 22.03 -0.39 -32.90
C SER A 10 22.12 -0.92 -31.44
N PRO A 11 21.06 -0.79 -30.61
CA PRO A 11 21.05 -1.28 -29.25
C PRO A 11 21.42 -2.78 -29.24
N ARG A 12 22.53 -3.12 -28.62
CA ARG A 12 23.00 -4.51 -28.53
C ARG A 12 21.90 -5.34 -27.84
N PRO A 13 21.49 -6.50 -28.35
CA PRO A 13 20.53 -7.34 -27.71
C PRO A 13 20.99 -7.63 -26.28
N ARG A 14 20.10 -7.41 -25.28
CA ARG A 14 20.36 -7.73 -23.87
C ARG A 14 20.89 -9.16 -23.82
N ARG A 15 22.13 -9.35 -23.36
CA ARG A 15 22.77 -10.68 -23.36
C ARG A 15 21.90 -11.62 -22.55
N LEU A 16 21.72 -12.85 -23.04
CA LEU A 16 21.00 -13.94 -22.33
C LEU A 16 21.43 -14.12 -20.88
N SER A 17 22.69 -13.78 -20.55
CA SER A 17 23.19 -13.72 -19.16
C SER A 17 22.49 -12.67 -18.31
N GLN A 18 22.25 -11.45 -18.82
CA GLN A 18 21.54 -10.38 -18.09
C GLN A 18 20.08 -10.75 -17.84
N LEU A 19 19.43 -11.42 -18.79
CA LEU A 19 18.08 -11.96 -18.60
C LEU A 19 18.05 -13.09 -17.57
N LYS A 20 19.04 -13.96 -17.57
CA LYS A 20 19.16 -15.04 -16.56
C LYS A 20 19.45 -14.49 -15.16
N ASP A 21 20.26 -13.46 -15.04
CA ASP A 21 20.60 -12.82 -13.77
C ASP A 21 19.40 -12.04 -13.21
N ALA A 22 18.68 -11.31 -14.04
CA ALA A 22 17.42 -10.65 -13.68
C ALA A 22 16.35 -11.66 -13.25
N TRP A 23 16.20 -12.78 -13.99
CA TRP A 23 15.26 -13.85 -13.63
C TRP A 23 15.65 -14.55 -12.34
N LYS A 24 16.94 -14.80 -12.10
CA LYS A 24 17.44 -15.38 -10.87
C LYS A 24 17.20 -14.48 -9.66
N ASN A 25 17.32 -13.17 -9.84
CA ASN A 25 17.09 -12.18 -8.78
C ASN A 25 15.62 -12.05 -8.39
N LYS A 26 14.68 -12.15 -9.35
CA LYS A 26 13.22 -12.08 -9.10
C LYS A 26 12.53 -13.45 -9.00
N ARG A 27 13.28 -14.54 -8.91
CA ARG A 27 12.72 -15.91 -8.90
C ARG A 27 11.71 -16.14 -7.77
N SER A 28 11.99 -15.64 -6.57
CA SER A 28 11.08 -15.78 -5.42
C SER A 28 9.76 -15.05 -5.64
N VAL A 29 9.81 -13.82 -6.15
CA VAL A 29 8.60 -13.04 -6.49
C VAL A 29 7.78 -13.76 -7.55
N THR A 30 8.43 -14.24 -8.61
CA THR A 30 7.77 -14.97 -9.71
C THR A 30 7.07 -16.23 -9.21
N ILE A 31 7.72 -17.00 -8.33
CA ILE A 31 7.12 -18.21 -7.77
C ILE A 31 5.89 -17.86 -6.93
N VAL A 32 5.99 -16.89 -6.01
CA VAL A 32 4.86 -16.46 -5.18
C VAL A 32 3.72 -15.96 -6.06
N TYR A 33 4.01 -15.07 -7.01
CA TYR A 33 3.03 -14.56 -7.96
C TYR A 33 2.28 -15.66 -8.70
N LEU A 34 3.01 -16.65 -9.25
CA LEU A 34 2.39 -17.76 -10.00
C LEU A 34 1.54 -18.65 -9.09
N LEU A 35 2.01 -18.95 -7.87
CA LEU A 35 1.26 -19.76 -6.92
C LEU A 35 -0.04 -19.07 -6.49
N LEU A 36 0.04 -17.81 -6.11
CA LEU A 36 -1.14 -17.03 -5.73
C LEU A 36 -2.12 -16.89 -6.89
N ARG A 37 -1.61 -16.57 -8.09
CA ARG A 37 -2.45 -16.46 -9.29
C ARG A 37 -3.13 -17.78 -9.64
N ALA A 38 -2.43 -18.91 -9.56
CA ALA A 38 -3.01 -20.22 -9.80
C ALA A 38 -4.11 -20.56 -8.78
N SER A 39 -3.90 -20.23 -7.49
CA SER A 39 -4.92 -20.46 -6.46
C SER A 39 -6.16 -19.60 -6.70
N VAL A 40 -6.01 -18.30 -7.05
CA VAL A 40 -7.15 -17.42 -7.38
C VAL A 40 -7.92 -17.92 -8.60
N ILE A 41 -7.24 -18.43 -9.63
CA ILE A 41 -7.90 -19.02 -10.80
C ILE A 41 -8.69 -20.27 -10.41
N LEU A 42 -8.18 -21.12 -9.52
CA LEU A 42 -8.92 -22.29 -9.02
C LEU A 42 -10.16 -21.87 -8.22
N VAL A 43 -10.03 -20.87 -7.35
CA VAL A 43 -11.18 -20.30 -6.61
C VAL A 43 -12.19 -19.71 -7.60
N LEU A 44 -11.76 -18.93 -8.57
CA LEU A 44 -12.61 -18.34 -9.62
C LEU A 44 -13.45 -19.41 -10.34
N ILE A 45 -12.80 -20.49 -10.77
CA ILE A 45 -13.49 -21.61 -11.44
C ILE A 45 -14.54 -22.21 -10.50
N ALA A 46 -14.19 -22.46 -9.23
CA ALA A 46 -15.13 -22.99 -8.23
C ALA A 46 -16.33 -22.06 -8.01
N GLN A 47 -16.10 -20.74 -7.92
CA GLN A 47 -17.17 -19.75 -7.72
C GLN A 47 -18.08 -19.60 -8.95
N ILE A 48 -17.55 -19.78 -10.17
CA ILE A 48 -18.38 -19.86 -11.40
C ILE A 48 -19.32 -21.06 -11.34
N PHE A 49 -18.83 -22.24 -10.95
CA PHE A 49 -19.66 -23.45 -10.82
C PHE A 49 -20.70 -23.29 -9.70
N ASN A 50 -20.36 -22.62 -8.61
CA ASN A 50 -21.26 -22.32 -7.51
C ASN A 50 -22.26 -21.19 -7.83
N ARG A 51 -22.12 -20.53 -9.00
CA ARG A 51 -22.94 -19.36 -9.41
C ARG A 51 -22.89 -18.19 -8.44
N ASN A 52 -21.80 -18.06 -7.68
CA ASN A 52 -21.56 -16.92 -6.79
C ASN A 52 -20.83 -15.83 -7.57
N PHE A 53 -21.62 -14.94 -8.21
CA PHE A 53 -21.07 -13.90 -9.09
C PHE A 53 -20.34 -12.79 -8.33
N GLU A 54 -20.66 -12.56 -7.07
CA GLU A 54 -19.96 -11.63 -6.19
C GLU A 54 -18.51 -12.09 -5.97
N ASN A 55 -18.31 -13.34 -5.55
CA ASN A 55 -16.98 -13.92 -5.40
C ASN A 55 -16.23 -14.05 -6.73
N VAL A 56 -16.95 -14.23 -7.85
CA VAL A 56 -16.33 -14.20 -9.20
C VAL A 56 -15.74 -12.80 -9.47
N PHE A 57 -16.47 -11.73 -9.14
CA PHE A 57 -15.99 -10.37 -9.27
C PHE A 57 -14.73 -10.13 -8.42
N LEU A 58 -14.74 -10.55 -7.14
CA LEU A 58 -13.58 -10.43 -6.24
C LEU A 58 -12.36 -11.18 -6.77
N CYS A 59 -12.53 -12.38 -7.31
CA CYS A 59 -11.43 -13.12 -7.94
C CYS A 59 -10.85 -12.37 -9.15
N VAL A 60 -11.69 -11.80 -10.01
CA VAL A 60 -11.24 -11.01 -11.18
C VAL A 60 -10.53 -9.75 -10.72
N LEU A 61 -11.06 -9.05 -9.72
CA LEU A 61 -10.44 -7.88 -9.10
C LEU A 61 -9.06 -8.24 -8.54
N THR A 62 -8.93 -9.33 -7.78
CA THR A 62 -7.65 -9.82 -7.24
C THR A 62 -6.61 -10.07 -8.34
N LEU A 63 -7.02 -10.73 -9.44
CA LEU A 63 -6.14 -10.98 -10.59
C LEU A 63 -5.67 -9.67 -11.25
N PHE A 64 -6.52 -8.66 -11.30
CA PHE A 64 -6.16 -7.31 -11.76
C PHE A 64 -5.19 -6.63 -10.80
N LEU A 65 -5.48 -6.64 -9.48
CA LEU A 65 -4.66 -6.03 -8.44
C LEU A 65 -3.26 -6.65 -8.38
N PHE A 66 -3.09 -7.93 -8.66
CA PHE A 66 -1.77 -8.56 -8.79
C PHE A 66 -0.91 -7.96 -9.92
N GLY A 67 -1.52 -7.31 -10.90
CA GLY A 67 -0.82 -6.58 -11.95
C GLY A 67 -0.35 -5.19 -11.54
N VAL A 68 -0.94 -4.60 -10.49
CA VAL A 68 -0.67 -3.21 -10.08
C VAL A 68 0.80 -2.96 -9.70
N PRO A 69 1.48 -3.81 -8.91
CA PRO A 69 2.89 -3.60 -8.60
C PRO A 69 3.77 -3.48 -9.85
N ASN A 70 3.54 -4.35 -10.83
CA ASN A 70 4.28 -4.31 -12.09
C ASN A 70 3.95 -3.05 -12.93
N MET A 71 2.69 -2.66 -12.96
CA MET A 71 2.25 -1.43 -13.64
C MET A 71 2.91 -0.19 -13.02
N VAL A 72 2.95 -0.10 -11.68
CA VAL A 72 3.59 1.00 -10.94
C VAL A 72 5.10 1.04 -11.23
N GLN A 73 5.79 -0.10 -11.21
CA GLN A 73 7.22 -0.19 -11.54
C GLN A 73 7.50 0.36 -12.94
N HIS A 74 6.68 0.01 -13.93
CA HIS A 74 6.85 0.50 -15.30
C HIS A 74 6.49 1.97 -15.48
N ARG A 75 5.45 2.47 -14.79
CA ARG A 75 5.00 3.87 -14.92
C ARG A 75 5.94 4.85 -14.25
N LEU A 76 6.52 4.47 -13.12
CA LEU A 76 7.40 5.34 -12.32
C LEU A 76 8.89 5.07 -12.58
N ASP A 77 9.23 4.13 -13.47
CA ASP A 77 10.59 3.70 -13.77
C ASP A 77 11.42 3.33 -12.53
N ILE A 78 10.77 2.57 -11.62
CA ILE A 78 11.34 2.10 -10.36
C ILE A 78 11.42 0.58 -10.32
N GLU A 79 12.28 0.04 -9.47
CA GLU A 79 12.33 -1.37 -9.11
C GLU A 79 11.91 -1.56 -7.66
N LEU A 80 10.82 -2.33 -7.44
CA LEU A 80 10.40 -2.72 -6.10
C LEU A 80 11.33 -3.81 -5.55
N PRO A 81 11.78 -3.68 -4.28
CA PRO A 81 12.49 -4.77 -3.60
C PRO A 81 11.62 -6.03 -3.53
N ASN A 82 12.23 -7.20 -3.74
CA ASN A 82 11.52 -8.48 -3.75
C ASN A 82 10.66 -8.71 -2.49
N THR A 83 11.16 -8.30 -1.33
CA THR A 83 10.43 -8.43 -0.06
C THR A 83 9.14 -7.60 -0.07
N LEU A 84 9.22 -6.34 -0.51
CA LEU A 84 8.07 -5.44 -0.59
C LEU A 84 7.04 -5.97 -1.59
N GLU A 85 7.49 -6.39 -2.77
CA GLU A 85 6.63 -6.92 -3.83
C GLU A 85 5.89 -8.18 -3.37
N ILE A 86 6.57 -9.12 -2.69
CA ILE A 86 5.95 -10.32 -2.11
C ILE A 86 4.92 -9.95 -1.04
N ILE A 87 5.23 -9.00 -0.16
CA ILE A 87 4.30 -8.59 0.90
C ILE A 87 3.05 -7.95 0.30
N ILE A 88 3.18 -7.10 -0.73
CA ILE A 88 2.03 -6.52 -1.43
C ILE A 88 1.15 -7.61 -2.06
N LEU A 89 1.74 -8.61 -2.72
CA LEU A 89 0.98 -9.72 -3.31
C LEU A 89 0.25 -10.55 -2.25
N LEU A 90 0.92 -10.85 -1.13
CA LEU A 90 0.31 -11.57 -0.01
C LEU A 90 -0.78 -10.75 0.66
N PHE A 91 -0.59 -9.44 0.81
CA PHE A 91 -1.60 -8.53 1.35
C PHE A 91 -2.88 -8.52 0.50
N ILE A 92 -2.76 -8.36 -0.82
CA ILE A 92 -3.91 -8.40 -1.73
C ILE A 92 -4.64 -9.75 -1.63
N TYR A 93 -3.89 -10.86 -1.60
CA TYR A 93 -4.48 -12.19 -1.45
C TYR A 93 -5.17 -12.38 -0.10
N ALA A 94 -4.56 -11.89 0.96
CA ALA A 94 -5.09 -11.97 2.32
C ALA A 94 -6.39 -11.15 2.47
N ALA A 95 -6.45 -9.96 1.89
CA ALA A 95 -7.64 -9.13 1.93
C ALA A 95 -8.79 -9.74 1.13
N GLU A 96 -8.58 -10.00 -0.16
CA GLU A 96 -9.66 -10.37 -1.08
C GLU A 96 -10.08 -11.86 -0.97
N ILE A 97 -9.09 -12.77 -0.96
CA ILE A 97 -9.39 -14.21 -1.02
C ILE A 97 -9.61 -14.80 0.37
N LEU A 98 -8.73 -14.51 1.32
CA LEU A 98 -8.87 -15.03 2.68
C LEU A 98 -9.88 -14.20 3.47
N GLY A 99 -9.82 -12.87 3.39
CA GLY A 99 -10.70 -11.95 4.09
C GLY A 99 -12.15 -12.11 3.65
N GLU A 100 -12.43 -11.76 2.40
CA GLU A 100 -13.79 -11.72 1.86
C GLU A 100 -14.33 -13.12 1.52
N ILE A 101 -13.69 -13.84 0.60
CA ILE A 101 -14.24 -15.11 0.09
C ILE A 101 -14.25 -16.22 1.15
N ASN A 102 -13.19 -16.30 1.98
CA ASN A 102 -13.08 -17.29 3.05
C ASN A 102 -13.56 -16.77 4.42
N ALA A 103 -14.14 -15.57 4.46
CA ALA A 103 -14.73 -14.95 5.64
C ALA A 103 -13.78 -14.85 6.85
N TYR A 104 -12.46 -14.59 6.60
CA TYR A 104 -11.49 -14.44 7.68
C TYR A 104 -11.76 -13.17 8.51
N TYR A 105 -12.33 -12.12 7.93
CA TYR A 105 -12.78 -10.95 8.68
C TYR A 105 -13.80 -11.29 9.80
N VAL A 106 -14.60 -12.35 9.60
CA VAL A 106 -15.58 -12.81 10.59
C VAL A 106 -15.01 -13.91 11.49
N THR A 107 -14.14 -14.78 10.94
CA THR A 107 -13.66 -15.99 11.64
C THR A 107 -12.47 -15.71 12.56
N PHE A 108 -11.61 -14.76 12.20
CA PHE A 108 -10.39 -14.42 12.93
C PHE A 108 -10.44 -12.98 13.44
N PRO A 109 -10.62 -12.76 14.75
CA PRO A 109 -10.95 -11.44 15.33
C PRO A 109 -9.87 -10.36 15.13
N TYR A 110 -8.63 -10.73 14.75
CA TYR A 110 -7.54 -9.78 14.51
C TYR A 110 -7.13 -9.70 13.03
N TRP A 111 -7.94 -10.29 12.13
CA TRP A 111 -7.56 -10.33 10.72
C TRP A 111 -7.52 -8.93 10.12
N ASP A 112 -8.52 -8.16 10.37
CA ASP A 112 -8.65 -6.78 9.93
C ASP A 112 -7.58 -5.88 10.54
N THR A 113 -7.41 -5.91 11.85
CA THR A 113 -6.34 -5.22 12.59
C THR A 113 -4.94 -5.44 11.97
N VAL A 114 -4.62 -6.69 11.58
CA VAL A 114 -3.34 -7.02 10.94
C VAL A 114 -3.25 -6.39 9.55
N LEU A 115 -4.32 -6.42 8.76
CA LEU A 115 -4.35 -5.86 7.41
C LEU A 115 -4.25 -4.34 7.44
N HIS A 116 -4.99 -3.65 8.30
CA HIS A 116 -4.91 -2.19 8.46
C HIS A 116 -3.54 -1.73 8.98
N THR A 117 -2.94 -2.46 9.93
CA THR A 117 -1.55 -2.20 10.37
C THR A 117 -0.56 -2.34 9.22
N LEU A 118 -0.69 -3.41 8.43
CA LEU A 118 0.17 -3.66 7.28
C LEU A 118 -0.05 -2.63 6.17
N ASN A 119 -1.30 -2.25 5.91
CA ASN A 119 -1.65 -1.17 4.98
C ASN A 119 -0.95 0.13 5.37
N GLY A 120 -1.04 0.54 6.64
CA GLY A 120 -0.35 1.72 7.16
C GLY A 120 1.16 1.69 6.91
N PHE A 121 1.79 0.54 7.17
CA PHE A 121 3.21 0.34 6.91
C PHE A 121 3.55 0.42 5.40
N LEU A 122 2.80 -0.26 4.55
CA LEU A 122 3.02 -0.30 3.10
C LEU A 122 2.78 1.06 2.44
N CYS A 123 1.70 1.74 2.80
CA CYS A 123 1.39 3.07 2.27
C CYS A 123 2.44 4.10 2.68
N ALA A 124 2.95 4.04 3.92
CA ALA A 124 4.06 4.89 4.35
C ALA A 124 5.36 4.57 3.57
N ALA A 125 5.62 3.29 3.27
CA ALA A 125 6.76 2.89 2.44
C ALA A 125 6.67 3.46 1.03
N ILE A 126 5.48 3.43 0.43
CA ILE A 126 5.22 3.99 -0.90
C ILE A 126 5.38 5.52 -0.88
N GLY A 127 4.72 6.21 0.06
CA GLY A 127 4.81 7.67 0.19
C GLY A 127 6.24 8.16 0.42
N PHE A 128 6.98 7.47 1.29
CA PHE A 128 8.40 7.74 1.52
C PHE A 128 9.22 7.57 0.24
N SER A 129 9.01 6.50 -0.49
CA SER A 129 9.78 6.16 -1.68
C SER A 129 9.58 7.17 -2.81
N LEU A 130 8.33 7.61 -3.02
CA LEU A 130 8.01 8.64 -4.00
C LEU A 130 8.77 9.94 -3.71
N LEU A 131 8.79 10.35 -2.44
CA LEU A 131 9.52 11.57 -2.03
C LEU A 131 11.04 11.41 -2.08
N ASP A 132 11.57 10.25 -1.66
CA ASP A 132 13.02 9.99 -1.67
C ASP A 132 13.56 10.00 -3.10
N ILE A 133 12.81 9.46 -4.06
CA ILE A 133 13.12 9.51 -5.50
C ILE A 133 13.17 10.98 -5.97
N LEU A 134 12.12 11.77 -5.72
CA LEU A 134 12.07 13.17 -6.12
C LEU A 134 13.20 13.99 -5.49
N ASN A 135 13.56 13.68 -4.24
CA ASN A 135 14.62 14.35 -3.51
C ASN A 135 16.02 14.04 -4.06
N ARG A 136 16.26 12.79 -4.49
CA ARG A 136 17.56 12.37 -5.08
C ARG A 136 17.77 12.86 -6.49
N GLU A 137 16.74 12.89 -7.31
CA GLU A 137 16.84 13.34 -8.70
C GLU A 137 17.04 14.85 -8.84
N GLY A 138 17.07 15.60 -7.73
CA GLY A 138 17.23 17.06 -7.76
C GLY A 138 16.07 17.80 -8.42
N LYS A 139 14.95 17.13 -8.69
CA LYS A 139 13.73 17.73 -9.26
C LYS A 139 13.11 18.76 -8.33
N ILE A 140 13.40 18.61 -7.04
CA ILE A 140 13.05 19.59 -6.01
C ILE A 140 14.30 20.45 -5.82
N GLY A 141 14.24 21.75 -6.06
CA GLY A 141 15.39 22.66 -6.03
C GLY A 141 16.08 22.84 -4.67
N PHE A 142 15.74 21.99 -3.67
CA PHE A 142 16.33 21.93 -2.33
C PHE A 142 16.26 20.49 -1.79
N SER A 143 17.19 20.13 -0.89
CA SER A 143 17.20 18.82 -0.26
C SER A 143 16.22 18.76 0.92
N LEU A 144 15.33 17.75 0.93
CA LEU A 144 14.40 17.51 2.03
C LEU A 144 15.12 16.89 3.22
N SER A 145 14.78 17.34 4.43
CA SER A 145 15.34 16.76 5.65
C SER A 145 14.78 15.35 5.92
N PRO A 146 15.52 14.47 6.63
CA PRO A 146 15.02 13.14 6.98
C PRO A 146 13.71 13.17 7.76
N LEU A 147 13.53 14.15 8.63
CA LEU A 147 12.31 14.32 9.42
C LEU A 147 11.12 14.72 8.53
N TYR A 148 11.34 15.61 7.57
CA TYR A 148 10.29 16.02 6.64
C TYR A 148 9.81 14.86 5.79
N LEU A 149 10.74 14.05 5.24
CA LEU A 149 10.40 12.84 4.48
C LEU A 149 9.57 11.86 5.30
N ALA A 150 9.95 11.65 6.57
CA ALA A 150 9.23 10.75 7.48
C ALA A 150 7.81 11.27 7.79
N ILE A 151 7.65 12.58 8.06
CA ILE A 151 6.35 13.18 8.34
C ILE A 151 5.43 13.08 7.12
N VAL A 152 5.93 13.41 5.93
CA VAL A 152 5.09 13.36 4.72
C VAL A 152 4.71 11.91 4.37
N ALA A 153 5.61 10.96 4.54
CA ALA A 153 5.30 9.53 4.37
C ALA A 153 4.20 9.07 5.35
N PHE A 154 4.28 9.49 6.60
CA PHE A 154 3.24 9.24 7.60
C PHE A 154 1.90 9.86 7.19
N CYS A 155 1.89 11.15 6.84
CA CYS A 155 0.66 11.83 6.40
C CYS A 155 0.05 11.19 5.14
N PHE A 156 0.89 10.78 4.18
CA PHE A 156 0.43 10.06 3.00
C PHE A 156 -0.31 8.78 3.36
N SER A 157 0.28 7.97 4.23
CA SER A 157 -0.33 6.73 4.70
C SER A 157 -1.65 6.97 5.44
N MET A 158 -1.68 7.93 6.36
CA MET A 158 -2.91 8.28 7.08
C MET A 158 -4.01 8.78 6.12
N THR A 159 -3.65 9.53 5.09
CA THR A 159 -4.61 9.98 4.08
C THR A 159 -5.21 8.81 3.31
N VAL A 160 -4.39 7.82 2.94
CA VAL A 160 -4.87 6.62 2.26
C VAL A 160 -5.81 5.81 3.18
N GLY A 161 -5.45 5.64 4.45
CA GLY A 161 -6.31 4.99 5.45
C GLY A 161 -7.67 5.70 5.58
N VAL A 162 -7.68 7.01 5.77
CA VAL A 162 -8.95 7.79 5.88
C VAL A 162 -9.81 7.68 4.61
N ILE A 163 -9.19 7.67 3.41
CA ILE A 163 -9.94 7.48 2.15
C ILE A 163 -10.56 6.09 2.10
N TRP A 164 -9.87 5.09 2.64
CA TRP A 164 -10.40 3.72 2.73
C TRP A 164 -11.61 3.67 3.65
N GLU A 165 -11.56 4.25 4.85
CA GLU A 165 -12.70 4.34 5.76
C GLU A 165 -13.91 5.08 5.14
N PHE A 166 -13.65 6.13 4.35
CA PHE A 166 -14.74 6.78 3.60
C PHE A 166 -15.37 5.85 2.56
N PHE A 167 -14.56 5.01 1.94
CA PHE A 167 -15.07 4.02 1.00
C PHE A 167 -15.95 2.99 1.71
N GLU A 168 -15.49 2.39 2.82
CA GLU A 168 -16.25 1.42 3.62
C GLU A 168 -17.57 2.02 4.11
N CYS A 169 -17.52 3.17 4.75
CA CYS A 169 -18.71 3.88 5.20
C CYS A 169 -19.70 4.17 4.04
N THR A 170 -19.20 4.53 2.86
CA THR A 170 -20.04 4.77 1.69
C THR A 170 -20.71 3.48 1.21
N MET A 171 -19.98 2.37 1.20
CA MET A 171 -20.51 1.07 0.81
C MET A 171 -21.61 0.61 1.77
N ASP A 172 -21.41 0.78 3.07
CA ASP A 172 -22.39 0.42 4.09
C ASP A 172 -23.66 1.28 3.99
N GLN A 173 -23.50 2.59 3.79
CA GLN A 173 -24.65 3.50 3.71
C GLN A 173 -25.46 3.40 2.40
N LEU A 174 -24.80 3.17 1.26
CA LEU A 174 -25.47 3.15 -0.04
C LEU A 174 -25.94 1.76 -0.45
N PHE A 175 -25.20 0.72 -0.09
CA PHE A 175 -25.47 -0.66 -0.52
C PHE A 175 -25.90 -1.57 0.61
N LEU A 176 -25.99 -1.05 1.85
CA LEU A 176 -26.37 -1.81 3.06
C LEU A 176 -25.46 -3.04 3.24
N LEU A 177 -24.16 -2.85 3.02
CA LEU A 177 -23.13 -3.82 3.34
C LEU A 177 -22.76 -3.70 4.83
N ASP A 178 -21.76 -4.41 5.26
CA ASP A 178 -21.20 -4.39 6.62
C ASP A 178 -19.67 -4.48 6.50
N MET A 179 -19.09 -3.48 5.83
CA MET A 179 -17.62 -3.38 5.69
C MET A 179 -17.02 -2.86 6.98
N GLN A 180 -17.60 -1.79 7.55
CA GLN A 180 -17.30 -1.32 8.90
C GLN A 180 -18.00 -2.23 9.91
N LYS A 181 -17.25 -3.08 10.59
CA LYS A 181 -17.81 -4.11 11.48
C LYS A 181 -18.44 -3.49 12.72
N ASP A 182 -19.64 -3.93 13.01
CA ASP A 182 -20.39 -3.43 14.15
C ASP A 182 -19.90 -3.98 15.48
N THR A 183 -19.77 -3.11 16.48
CA THR A 183 -19.43 -3.50 17.85
C THR A 183 -20.64 -3.39 18.77
N VAL A 184 -20.87 -4.40 19.62
CA VAL A 184 -21.91 -4.38 20.62
C VAL A 184 -21.41 -3.74 21.91
N VAL A 185 -22.01 -2.61 22.31
CA VAL A 185 -21.65 -1.87 23.53
C VAL A 185 -22.77 -1.93 24.57
N ASN A 186 -22.39 -1.95 25.87
CA ASN A 186 -23.34 -2.01 26.98
C ASN A 186 -23.55 -0.66 27.67
N THR A 187 -22.90 0.40 27.15
CA THR A 187 -23.03 1.76 27.69
C THR A 187 -22.98 2.75 26.54
N ILE A 188 -23.94 3.66 26.51
CA ILE A 188 -23.96 4.79 25.60
C ILE A 188 -24.06 6.09 26.37
N GLY A 189 -23.44 7.15 25.83
CA GLY A 189 -23.51 8.50 26.36
C GLY A 189 -23.75 9.49 25.24
N SER A 190 -24.77 10.33 25.35
CA SER A 190 -25.05 11.33 24.33
C SER A 190 -25.75 12.54 24.93
N VAL A 191 -25.45 13.72 24.38
CA VAL A 191 -26.21 14.96 24.69
C VAL A 191 -27.66 14.86 24.17
N MET A 192 -27.91 14.01 23.18
CA MET A 192 -29.28 13.74 22.70
C MET A 192 -30.17 13.06 23.74
N LEU A 193 -29.58 12.49 24.80
CA LEU A 193 -30.30 11.87 25.94
C LEU A 193 -30.51 12.87 27.08
N ASP A 194 -30.13 14.14 26.93
CA ASP A 194 -30.34 15.18 27.91
C ASP A 194 -31.78 15.71 27.83
N PRO A 195 -32.66 15.46 28.84
CA PRO A 195 -34.04 15.94 28.83
C PRO A 195 -34.17 17.46 28.97
N THR A 196 -33.10 18.14 29.38
CA THR A 196 -33.09 19.61 29.58
C THR A 196 -32.69 20.36 28.30
N GLY A 197 -32.21 19.67 27.27
CA GLY A 197 -31.69 20.30 26.06
C GLY A 197 -30.39 21.08 26.28
N GLY A 198 -29.71 20.88 27.39
CA GLY A 198 -28.40 21.41 27.70
C GLY A 198 -27.28 20.64 27.01
N ASN A 199 -26.05 20.98 27.30
CA ASN A 199 -24.87 20.26 26.76
C ASN A 199 -24.30 19.26 27.79
N HIS A 200 -25.19 18.53 28.44
CA HIS A 200 -24.84 17.52 29.46
C HIS A 200 -25.17 16.12 28.92
N PRO A 201 -24.20 15.22 28.69
CA PRO A 201 -24.49 13.90 28.15
C PRO A 201 -25.29 13.08 29.15
N GLY A 202 -26.48 12.62 28.75
CA GLY A 202 -27.20 11.54 29.41
C GLY A 202 -26.44 10.22 29.18
N VAL A 203 -26.37 9.34 30.19
CA VAL A 203 -25.67 8.06 30.12
C VAL A 203 -26.61 6.90 30.44
N ILE A 204 -26.73 5.95 29.53
CA ILE A 204 -27.45 4.68 29.78
C ILE A 204 -26.38 3.58 29.92
N ARG A 205 -26.48 2.79 30.98
CA ARG A 205 -25.52 1.72 31.31
C ARG A 205 -26.23 0.38 31.41
N ASN A 206 -25.43 -0.70 31.34
CA ASN A 206 -25.93 -2.09 31.48
C ASN A 206 -27.01 -2.41 30.43
N ILE A 207 -26.82 -1.96 29.21
CA ILE A 207 -27.74 -2.29 28.11
C ILE A 207 -27.57 -3.78 27.80
N THR A 208 -28.68 -4.51 27.78
CA THR A 208 -28.71 -5.96 27.53
C THR A 208 -29.41 -6.29 26.23
N ASP A 209 -30.16 -5.35 25.66
CA ASP A 209 -30.80 -5.48 24.35
C ASP A 209 -31.31 -4.11 23.88
N VAL A 210 -31.63 -4.02 22.59
CA VAL A 210 -32.27 -2.86 21.95
C VAL A 210 -33.54 -3.32 21.23
N ILE A 211 -34.61 -2.56 21.43
CA ILE A 211 -35.89 -2.77 20.71
C ILE A 211 -36.01 -1.69 19.66
N VAL A 212 -36.00 -2.09 18.40
CA VAL A 212 -36.27 -1.20 17.25
C VAL A 212 -37.79 -1.12 17.04
N VAL A 213 -38.32 0.10 17.03
CA VAL A 213 -39.73 0.37 16.73
C VAL A 213 -39.82 0.91 15.31
N GLN A 214 -40.53 0.21 14.43
CA GLN A 214 -40.74 0.58 13.04
C GLN A 214 -41.90 1.56 12.89
N SER A 215 -42.03 2.20 11.74
CA SER A 215 -43.07 3.21 11.47
C SER A 215 -44.49 2.66 11.51
N ASP A 216 -44.66 1.36 11.29
CA ASP A 216 -45.95 0.66 11.39
C ASP A 216 -46.29 0.22 12.83
N GLY A 217 -45.43 0.52 13.81
CA GLY A 217 -45.56 0.13 15.20
C GLY A 217 -44.98 -1.25 15.53
N THR A 218 -44.45 -1.97 14.55
CA THR A 218 -43.76 -3.26 14.79
C THR A 218 -42.55 -3.05 15.69
N GLN A 219 -42.38 -3.91 16.69
CA GLN A 219 -41.25 -3.89 17.61
C GLN A 219 -40.40 -5.15 17.41
N THR A 220 -39.12 -4.98 17.22
CA THR A 220 -38.14 -6.06 17.04
C THR A 220 -37.02 -5.90 18.06
N ALA A 221 -36.88 -6.87 18.97
CA ALA A 221 -35.70 -6.97 19.82
C ALA A 221 -34.53 -7.49 18.97
N LEU A 222 -33.37 -6.85 19.05
CA LEU A 222 -32.22 -7.26 18.27
C LEU A 222 -31.55 -8.53 18.80
N GLY A 223 -31.67 -8.80 20.12
CA GLY A 223 -31.10 -10.00 20.75
C GLY A 223 -29.57 -10.06 20.76
N LEU A 224 -28.89 -8.92 20.60
CA LEU A 224 -27.43 -8.84 20.44
C LEU A 224 -26.70 -8.74 21.79
N GLY A 225 -27.43 -8.60 22.90
CA GLY A 225 -26.79 -8.45 24.22
C GLY A 225 -26.35 -7.03 24.56
N GLY A 226 -26.68 -6.03 23.75
CA GLY A 226 -26.30 -4.64 23.95
C GLY A 226 -26.80 -3.73 22.84
N TYR A 227 -26.18 -2.56 22.72
CA TYR A 227 -26.44 -1.56 21.70
C TYR A 227 -25.41 -1.70 20.57
N LEU A 228 -25.87 -1.70 19.33
CA LEU A 228 -25.05 -1.78 18.13
C LEU A 228 -24.52 -0.39 17.77
N ASP A 229 -23.22 -0.23 17.59
CA ASP A 229 -22.59 1.08 17.33
C ASP A 229 -22.53 1.47 15.85
N ILE A 230 -22.86 0.56 14.95
CA ILE A 230 -22.86 0.75 13.49
C ILE A 230 -21.48 1.22 12.93
N GLY A 231 -20.41 0.53 13.30
CA GLY A 231 -19.09 0.65 12.69
C GLY A 231 -18.19 1.79 13.18
N LEU A 232 -18.64 2.64 14.13
CA LEU A 232 -17.82 3.75 14.60
C LEU A 232 -16.54 3.27 15.31
N LEU A 233 -16.65 2.25 16.15
CA LEU A 233 -15.51 1.74 16.92
C LEU A 233 -14.51 1.01 16.01
N ASP A 234 -15.01 0.29 15.02
CA ASP A 234 -14.20 -0.38 13.99
C ASP A 234 -13.35 0.63 13.23
N THR A 235 -13.98 1.64 12.60
CA THR A 235 -13.29 2.76 11.95
C THR A 235 -12.19 3.37 12.81
N MET A 236 -12.47 3.61 14.10
CA MET A 236 -11.49 4.23 15.01
C MET A 236 -10.34 3.27 15.34
N GLU A 237 -10.61 1.97 15.47
CA GLU A 237 -9.58 0.94 15.65
C GLU A 237 -8.69 0.85 14.42
N ASP A 238 -9.26 0.80 13.22
CA ASP A 238 -8.54 0.67 11.96
C ASP A 238 -7.66 1.87 11.66
N LEU A 239 -8.17 3.08 11.87
CA LEU A 239 -7.34 4.29 11.79
C LEU A 239 -6.20 4.26 12.80
N PHE A 240 -6.42 3.73 14.02
CA PHE A 240 -5.38 3.65 15.05
C PHE A 240 -4.31 2.61 14.69
N VAL A 241 -4.67 1.44 14.20
CA VAL A 241 -3.68 0.43 13.83
C VAL A 241 -2.96 0.79 12.53
N ASN A 242 -3.64 1.46 11.58
CA ASN A 242 -3.00 2.09 10.42
C ASN A 242 -1.97 3.14 10.84
N PHE A 243 -2.29 3.98 11.85
CA PHE A 243 -1.34 4.92 12.46
C PHE A 243 -0.09 4.20 12.98
N ILE A 244 -0.24 3.08 13.72
CA ILE A 244 0.90 2.30 14.23
C ILE A 244 1.79 1.80 13.10
N GLY A 245 1.20 1.27 12.03
CA GLY A 245 1.91 0.82 10.83
C GLY A 245 2.68 1.96 10.15
N ALA A 246 1.99 3.07 9.89
CA ALA A 246 2.54 4.27 9.26
C ALA A 246 3.68 4.89 10.10
N PHE A 247 3.49 5.00 11.40
CA PHE A 247 4.48 5.55 12.34
C PHE A 247 5.74 4.67 12.38
N THR A 248 5.56 3.36 12.45
CA THR A 248 6.66 2.38 12.46
C THR A 248 7.53 2.52 11.21
N PHE A 249 6.91 2.54 10.01
CA PHE A 249 7.69 2.71 8.79
C PHE A 249 8.36 4.09 8.71
N SER A 250 7.68 5.15 9.14
CA SER A 250 8.22 6.52 9.10
C SER A 250 9.48 6.67 9.96
N ILE A 251 9.54 5.99 11.11
CA ILE A 251 10.75 5.90 11.94
C ILE A 251 11.87 5.16 11.17
N ILE A 252 11.56 4.03 10.54
CA ILE A 252 12.52 3.27 9.74
C ILE A 252 13.06 4.13 8.59
N GLY A 253 12.20 4.85 7.87
CA GLY A 253 12.55 5.76 6.80
C GLY A 253 13.43 6.92 7.27
N TYR A 254 13.11 7.52 8.42
CA TYR A 254 13.94 8.55 9.04
C TYR A 254 15.39 8.07 9.28
N PHE A 255 15.56 6.92 9.92
CA PHE A 255 16.89 6.37 10.20
C PHE A 255 17.60 5.90 8.92
N TYR A 256 16.87 5.47 7.91
CA TYR A 256 17.44 5.12 6.61
C TYR A 256 18.12 6.33 5.96
N VAL A 257 17.44 7.46 5.85
CA VAL A 257 18.02 8.69 5.26
C VAL A 257 19.16 9.20 6.13
N ARG A 258 18.97 9.26 7.45
CA ARG A 258 20.02 9.72 8.38
C ARG A 258 21.30 8.87 8.31
N SER A 259 21.17 7.57 8.06
CA SER A 259 22.30 6.66 7.87
C SER A 259 22.87 6.67 6.42
N ARG A 260 22.41 7.58 5.56
CA ARG A 260 22.77 7.65 4.14
C ARG A 260 22.57 6.32 3.41
N GLY A 261 21.43 5.68 3.66
CA GLY A 261 21.06 4.44 3.01
C GLY A 261 21.83 3.19 3.46
N LYS A 262 22.56 3.22 4.56
CA LYS A 262 23.33 2.06 5.06
C LYS A 262 22.46 0.99 5.75
N ASN A 263 21.23 1.32 6.14
CA ASN A 263 20.34 0.39 6.82
C ASN A 263 19.84 -0.68 5.87
N LYS A 264 20.34 -1.93 6.02
CA LYS A 264 19.99 -3.07 5.18
C LYS A 264 18.53 -3.51 5.32
N PHE A 265 17.93 -3.30 6.50
CA PHE A 265 16.54 -3.65 6.73
C PHE A 265 15.61 -2.73 5.93
N ALA A 266 15.81 -1.43 6.04
CA ALA A 266 15.01 -0.44 5.31
C ALA A 266 15.08 -0.61 3.79
N LYS A 267 16.24 -1.01 3.25
CA LYS A 267 16.40 -1.31 1.81
C LYS A 267 15.45 -2.38 1.25
N ARG A 268 14.90 -3.23 2.11
CA ARG A 268 13.94 -4.27 1.68
C ARG A 268 12.56 -3.71 1.36
N PHE A 269 12.31 -2.46 1.74
CA PHE A 269 11.00 -1.79 1.63
C PHE A 269 11.05 -0.50 0.81
N ILE A 270 12.24 -0.06 0.40
CA ILE A 270 12.42 1.20 -0.34
C ILE A 270 12.77 0.89 -1.79
N PRO A 271 11.90 1.25 -2.75
CA PRO A 271 12.16 1.13 -4.18
C PRO A 271 13.41 1.89 -4.62
N VAL A 272 13.99 1.43 -5.71
CA VAL A 272 15.17 2.02 -6.32
C VAL A 272 14.81 2.49 -7.73
N VAL A 273 15.29 3.68 -8.12
CA VAL A 273 15.15 4.17 -9.50
C VAL A 273 16.04 3.36 -10.41
N ASN A 274 15.55 2.98 -11.58
CA ASN A 274 16.35 2.39 -12.63
C ASN A 274 17.30 3.46 -13.19
N GLU A 275 18.58 3.44 -12.80
CA GLU A 275 19.57 4.33 -13.40
C GLU A 275 19.75 3.96 -14.88
N GLU A 276 19.46 4.91 -15.79
CA GLU A 276 19.93 4.78 -17.17
C GLU A 276 21.47 4.64 -17.15
N PRO A 277 22.04 3.67 -17.89
CA PRO A 277 23.49 3.54 -17.97
C PRO A 277 24.07 4.84 -18.54
N GLN A 278 24.71 5.62 -17.69
CA GLN A 278 25.42 6.83 -18.14
C GLN A 278 26.35 6.45 -19.28
N PRO A 279 26.35 7.17 -20.42
CA PRO A 279 27.29 6.95 -21.48
C PRO A 279 28.71 7.15 -20.87
N LYS A 280 29.51 6.09 -20.92
CA LYS A 280 30.90 6.15 -20.45
C LYS A 280 31.58 7.35 -21.15
N THR A 281 31.80 8.42 -20.42
CA THR A 281 32.66 9.52 -20.86
C THR A 281 33.99 8.87 -21.26
N LYS A 282 34.31 8.90 -22.56
CA LYS A 282 35.64 8.54 -23.03
C LYS A 282 36.61 9.49 -22.33
N ASN A 283 37.46 8.94 -21.45
CA ASN A 283 38.65 9.62 -21.02
C ASN A 283 39.46 9.94 -22.29
N THR A 284 39.36 11.17 -22.76
CA THR A 284 40.30 11.73 -23.69
C THR A 284 41.54 11.98 -22.85
N SER A 285 42.43 10.99 -22.87
CA SER A 285 43.82 11.17 -22.39
C SER A 285 44.41 12.37 -23.12
N ALA A 286 44.84 13.32 -22.31
CA ALA A 286 45.61 14.46 -22.74
C ALA A 286 46.99 13.95 -23.21
N GLU A 287 47.12 13.72 -24.50
CA GLU A 287 48.36 13.61 -25.23
C GLU A 287 48.17 14.46 -26.49
N ASP A 288 48.59 15.70 -26.40
CA ASP A 288 49.13 16.56 -27.46
C ASP A 288 49.30 17.98 -26.87
N ALA A 289 50.37 18.14 -26.11
CA ALA A 289 50.96 19.46 -25.86
C ALA A 289 51.95 19.76 -26.98
N PRO A 290 51.84 20.85 -27.76
CA PRO A 290 52.86 21.21 -28.74
C PRO A 290 54.10 21.77 -28.03
N GLU A 291 55.25 21.17 -28.35
CA GLU A 291 56.57 21.67 -27.98
C GLU A 291 56.73 23.12 -28.40
N THR A 292 56.94 24.04 -27.46
CA THR A 292 57.39 25.38 -27.72
C THR A 292 58.96 25.38 -27.96
N LYS A 293 59.34 25.56 -29.20
CA LYS A 293 60.76 25.86 -29.60
C LYS A 293 61.21 27.11 -28.87
N LYS A 294 62.25 26.98 -28.04
CA LYS A 294 63.08 28.09 -27.57
C LYS A 294 63.93 28.57 -28.72
N THR A 295 63.68 29.77 -29.20
CA THR A 295 64.69 30.55 -30.02
C THR A 295 65.53 31.37 -29.07
N LYS A 296 66.80 31.17 -29.18
CA LYS A 296 67.85 32.06 -28.62
C LYS A 296 67.93 33.31 -29.50
N GLU A 297 67.83 34.45 -28.89
CA GLU A 297 68.78 35.59 -29.05
C GLU A 297 68.55 36.58 -27.91
#